data_473323407927f161431632c8810388a3
#
_entry.id   473323407927f161431632c8810388a3
#
_cell.length_a   1.000
_cell.length_b   1.000
_cell.length_c   1.000
_cell.angle_alpha   90.00
_cell.angle_beta   90.00
_cell.angle_gamma   90.00
#
_symmetry.space_group_name_H-M   'P 1'
#
loop_
_entity.id
_entity.type
_entity.pdbx_description
1 polymer ?
#
loop_
_entity_poly.entity_id
_entity_poly.type
_entity_poly.pdbx_seq_one_letter_code
_entity_poly.pdbx_strand_id
1 'polypeptide(L)'
;MAAIAVIGLAAPAQAADLPPVPDGFHWGVATSGYQSEGYATPSNWSVYDDKKEPYGNSVDFLHRYKEDIANAASLGVDTFRFGVEWPRFEPQPGVYDPAAFAFYDDVVAEIESHGMKPMITLSHWVHPKWFTDQGGWGSSKAIDQFVAFSKQVVTRYAGQGATWITFNEPFIYLQHELTEGASPFSTLFLPSRLVKAHNAVYDLIHQLDPGAMVSSNVAYIPGVEPVLDAVFLNHMKKDFLGIDYYYGAALDNPTALYAFIGAQFWKIRPAPEGLYYALKLYHRRFPDLPIWIVENGMATDNGKTPRADGITRSQHLRDHIYYMQRAIADGVPMIGYNYWSITDNYEWGSYRPRFGLWTVDAATDPTLTRKPTDGVATYTDIIANGGDPADYVPTIKPGLCNIDNLATSCLKRLLGL
;
A
#
# COMPACT_ATOMS: atom_id res chain seq x y z
N MET A 1 0.48 64.66 15.42
CA MET A 1 1.03 63.47 16.12
C MET A 1 0.31 62.25 15.54
N ALA A 2 0.97 61.49 14.70
CA ALA A 2 0.45 60.25 14.13
C ALA A 2 0.92 59.06 15.01
N ALA A 3 -0.02 58.31 15.58
CA ALA A 3 0.29 57.12 16.31
C ALA A 3 0.63 55.95 15.37
N ILE A 4 1.85 55.47 15.44
CA ILE A 4 2.29 54.25 14.75
C ILE A 4 1.81 53.07 15.59
N ALA A 5 0.79 52.35 15.09
CA ALA A 5 0.39 51.08 15.66
C ALA A 5 1.48 50.02 15.32
N VAL A 6 2.19 49.57 16.33
CA VAL A 6 3.09 48.43 16.24
C VAL A 6 2.21 47.19 16.18
N ILE A 7 2.07 46.61 15.01
CA ILE A 7 1.45 45.25 14.84
C ILE A 7 2.45 44.24 15.40
N GLY A 8 2.18 43.75 16.60
CA GLY A 8 2.93 42.65 17.18
C GLY A 8 2.84 41.42 16.27
N LEU A 9 3.98 40.97 15.77
CA LEU A 9 4.10 39.66 15.14
C LEU A 9 3.73 38.60 16.20
N ALA A 10 2.59 37.95 15.99
CA ALA A 10 2.27 36.77 16.79
C ALA A 10 3.40 35.76 16.62
N ALA A 11 3.95 35.31 17.74
CA ALA A 11 4.92 34.22 17.73
C ALA A 11 4.30 33.03 16.96
N PRO A 12 5.11 32.28 16.17
CA PRO A 12 4.59 31.08 15.54
C PRO A 12 3.98 30.18 16.62
N ALA A 13 2.75 29.71 16.37
CA ALA A 13 2.11 28.78 17.27
C ALA A 13 3.09 27.64 17.56
N GLN A 14 3.42 27.45 18.85
CA GLN A 14 4.29 26.40 19.31
C GLN A 14 3.73 25.08 18.76
N ALA A 15 4.54 24.31 18.04
CA ALA A 15 4.10 23.02 17.54
C ALA A 15 3.56 22.24 18.76
N ALA A 16 2.28 21.84 18.70
CA ALA A 16 1.74 21.01 19.76
C ALA A 16 2.59 19.72 19.82
N ASP A 17 2.98 19.32 21.02
CA ASP A 17 3.72 18.09 21.22
C ASP A 17 3.02 16.95 20.51
N LEU A 18 3.73 16.19 19.67
CA LEU A 18 3.16 15.03 18.97
C LEU A 18 2.92 13.92 19.99
N PRO A 19 1.69 13.39 20.06
CA PRO A 19 1.47 12.21 20.88
C PRO A 19 2.15 11.00 20.22
N PRO A 20 2.58 10.00 21.01
CA PRO A 20 2.89 8.70 20.46
C PRO A 20 1.64 8.08 19.79
N VAL A 21 1.82 7.07 18.96
CA VAL A 21 0.66 6.32 18.42
C VAL A 21 -0.12 5.66 19.57
N PRO A 22 -1.44 5.39 19.38
CA PRO A 22 -2.26 4.76 20.40
C PRO A 22 -1.78 3.37 20.81
N ASP A 23 -2.08 2.96 22.02
CA ASP A 23 -1.88 1.57 22.46
C ASP A 23 -2.62 0.62 21.52
N GLY A 24 -1.96 -0.49 21.14
CA GLY A 24 -2.50 -1.45 20.19
C GLY A 24 -2.38 -1.03 18.72
N PHE A 25 -1.62 0.03 18.42
CA PHE A 25 -1.31 0.41 17.05
C PHE A 25 -0.38 -0.63 16.41
N HIS A 26 -0.69 -1.03 15.17
CA HIS A 26 0.05 -2.03 14.43
C HIS A 26 1.11 -1.41 13.51
N TRP A 27 2.34 -1.86 13.66
CA TRP A 27 3.43 -1.55 12.75
C TRP A 27 3.70 -2.74 11.83
N GLY A 28 3.79 -2.49 10.53
CA GLY A 28 3.95 -3.55 9.57
C GLY A 28 4.84 -3.22 8.38
N VAL A 29 5.09 -4.25 7.61
CA VAL A 29 5.68 -4.17 6.27
C VAL A 29 4.81 -4.92 5.28
N ALA A 30 4.95 -4.60 4.00
CA ALA A 30 4.16 -5.20 2.94
C ALA A 30 5.03 -5.76 1.82
N THR A 31 4.49 -6.78 1.15
CA THR A 31 4.94 -7.30 -0.15
C THR A 31 3.72 -7.82 -0.92
N SER A 32 3.89 -8.14 -2.21
CA SER A 32 2.85 -8.82 -2.99
C SER A 32 3.42 -10.06 -3.69
N GLY A 33 2.56 -11.02 -3.99
CA GLY A 33 2.97 -12.29 -4.55
C GLY A 33 3.67 -12.13 -5.89
N TYR A 34 2.97 -11.68 -6.92
CA TYR A 34 3.55 -11.57 -8.26
C TYR A 34 4.82 -10.71 -8.30
N GLN A 35 4.83 -9.58 -7.60
CA GLN A 35 5.97 -8.66 -7.65
C GLN A 35 7.23 -9.23 -7.00
N SER A 36 7.11 -10.18 -6.06
CA SER A 36 8.23 -10.62 -5.22
C SER A 36 8.58 -12.10 -5.33
N GLU A 37 7.59 -12.99 -5.58
CA GLU A 37 7.79 -14.44 -5.48
C GLU A 37 8.75 -15.00 -6.53
N GLY A 38 8.69 -14.48 -7.75
CA GLY A 38 9.37 -15.06 -8.89
C GLY A 38 8.63 -16.28 -9.47
N TYR A 39 9.18 -16.87 -10.53
CA TYR A 39 8.65 -18.10 -11.15
C TYR A 39 7.15 -17.97 -11.49
N ALA A 40 6.81 -16.91 -12.22
CA ALA A 40 5.42 -16.56 -12.53
C ALA A 40 4.65 -17.71 -13.15
N THR A 41 3.48 -17.98 -12.60
CA THR A 41 2.49 -18.88 -13.21
C THR A 41 1.69 -18.14 -14.28
N PRO A 42 1.10 -18.85 -15.29
CA PRO A 42 0.32 -18.21 -16.34
C PRO A 42 -0.82 -17.35 -15.77
N SER A 43 -0.74 -16.04 -15.97
CA SER A 43 -1.65 -15.03 -15.43
C SER A 43 -1.90 -13.92 -16.44
N ASN A 44 -2.82 -12.98 -16.14
CA ASN A 44 -2.94 -11.73 -16.87
C ASN A 44 -1.59 -10.98 -16.90
N TRP A 45 -0.91 -10.86 -15.76
CA TRP A 45 0.35 -10.15 -15.65
C TRP A 45 1.49 -10.81 -16.43
N SER A 46 1.62 -12.12 -16.41
CA SER A 46 2.64 -12.81 -17.19
C SER A 46 2.50 -12.57 -18.70
N VAL A 47 1.26 -12.30 -19.18
CA VAL A 47 1.00 -11.90 -20.56
C VAL A 47 1.33 -10.43 -20.81
N TYR A 48 1.00 -9.55 -19.87
CA TYR A 48 1.26 -8.11 -19.99
C TYR A 48 2.76 -7.80 -19.99
N ASP A 49 3.54 -8.54 -19.19
CA ASP A 49 4.95 -8.30 -19.00
C ASP A 49 5.86 -8.89 -20.09
N ASP A 50 5.32 -9.69 -21.02
CA ASP A 50 6.09 -10.25 -22.15
C ASP A 50 6.84 -9.19 -23.00
N LYS A 51 6.37 -7.93 -22.95
CA LYS A 51 6.96 -6.80 -23.70
C LYS A 51 7.75 -5.82 -22.83
N LYS A 52 7.93 -6.16 -21.55
CA LYS A 52 8.56 -5.30 -20.53
C LYS A 52 9.93 -5.88 -20.14
N GLU A 53 10.52 -5.38 -19.06
CA GLU A 53 11.75 -5.94 -18.51
C GLU A 53 11.48 -7.40 -18.07
N PRO A 54 12.39 -8.36 -18.39
CA PRO A 54 12.15 -9.76 -18.04
C PRO A 54 11.88 -9.95 -16.54
N TYR A 55 10.76 -10.58 -16.20
CA TYR A 55 10.36 -10.83 -14.83
C TYR A 55 11.32 -11.78 -14.09
N GLY A 56 11.75 -12.87 -14.76
CA GLY A 56 12.70 -13.84 -14.18
C GLY A 56 12.22 -14.44 -12.86
N ASN A 57 13.10 -14.43 -11.88
CA ASN A 57 12.83 -14.92 -10.53
C ASN A 57 12.39 -13.80 -9.56
N SER A 58 12.18 -12.62 -10.06
CA SER A 58 11.94 -11.43 -9.24
C SER A 58 13.02 -11.30 -8.15
N VAL A 59 12.60 -11.13 -6.89
CA VAL A 59 13.51 -11.16 -5.73
C VAL A 59 13.52 -12.51 -5.03
N ASP A 60 12.89 -13.51 -5.67
CA ASP A 60 12.86 -14.91 -5.20
C ASP A 60 12.28 -15.08 -3.79
N PHE A 61 11.20 -14.38 -3.49
CA PHE A 61 10.51 -14.54 -2.21
C PHE A 61 10.02 -16.00 -2.03
N LEU A 62 9.69 -16.69 -3.12
CA LEU A 62 9.27 -18.11 -3.08
C LEU A 62 10.24 -19.01 -2.30
N HIS A 63 11.55 -18.75 -2.39
CA HIS A 63 12.57 -19.55 -1.70
C HIS A 63 13.26 -18.79 -0.56
N ARG A 64 13.10 -17.46 -0.50
CA ARG A 64 13.80 -16.59 0.46
C ARG A 64 12.87 -15.90 1.45
N TYR A 65 11.58 -16.31 1.51
CA TYR A 65 10.60 -15.73 2.43
C TYR A 65 11.07 -15.72 3.90
N LYS A 66 11.81 -16.76 4.34
CA LYS A 66 12.34 -16.81 5.71
C LYS A 66 13.31 -15.67 6.02
N GLU A 67 14.19 -15.35 5.06
CA GLU A 67 15.11 -14.22 5.21
C GLU A 67 14.35 -12.89 5.26
N ASP A 68 13.36 -12.70 4.38
CA ASP A 68 12.59 -11.47 4.31
C ASP A 68 11.68 -11.29 5.54
N ILE A 69 11.08 -12.37 6.05
CA ILE A 69 10.28 -12.36 7.28
C ILE A 69 11.17 -12.11 8.52
N ALA A 70 12.36 -12.72 8.59
CA ALA A 70 13.32 -12.45 9.67
C ALA A 70 13.81 -11.01 9.64
N ASN A 71 14.06 -10.44 8.45
CA ASN A 71 14.38 -9.03 8.28
C ASN A 71 13.25 -8.13 8.79
N ALA A 72 12.00 -8.45 8.48
CA ALA A 72 10.84 -7.73 9.01
C ALA A 72 10.77 -7.81 10.54
N ALA A 73 10.91 -8.99 11.11
CA ALA A 73 10.92 -9.18 12.56
C ALA A 73 12.01 -8.35 13.25
N SER A 74 13.17 -8.19 12.62
CA SER A 74 14.28 -7.39 13.15
C SER A 74 13.95 -5.90 13.30
N LEU A 75 12.94 -5.40 12.60
CA LEU A 75 12.43 -4.02 12.73
C LEU A 75 11.58 -3.83 14.00
N GLY A 76 11.06 -4.92 14.58
CA GLY A 76 10.08 -4.87 15.67
C GLY A 76 8.63 -4.71 15.19
N VAL A 77 8.33 -4.95 13.91
CA VAL A 77 6.95 -4.94 13.39
C VAL A 77 6.15 -6.12 13.95
N ASP A 78 4.85 -5.94 14.10
CA ASP A 78 3.90 -6.96 14.53
C ASP A 78 3.00 -7.49 13.40
N THR A 79 3.09 -6.89 12.21
CA THR A 79 2.27 -7.25 11.06
C THR A 79 3.13 -7.45 9.81
N PHE A 80 2.92 -8.55 9.11
CA PHE A 80 3.54 -8.83 7.81
C PHE A 80 2.45 -9.02 6.76
N ARG A 81 2.37 -8.09 5.79
CA ARG A 81 1.41 -8.18 4.69
C ARG A 81 2.04 -8.87 3.48
N PHE A 82 1.33 -9.86 2.94
CA PHE A 82 1.70 -10.54 1.70
C PHE A 82 0.46 -10.87 0.86
N GLY A 83 0.67 -11.11 -0.43
CA GLY A 83 -0.38 -11.56 -1.34
C GLY A 83 -0.33 -13.07 -1.54
N VAL A 84 -1.50 -13.69 -1.71
CA VAL A 84 -1.60 -15.06 -2.21
C VAL A 84 -1.89 -15.03 -3.72
N GLU A 85 -1.10 -15.79 -4.48
CA GLU A 85 -1.23 -15.80 -5.93
C GLU A 85 -2.28 -16.81 -6.38
N TRP A 86 -3.46 -16.30 -6.78
CA TRP A 86 -4.53 -17.14 -7.34
C TRP A 86 -4.04 -18.06 -8.47
N PRO A 87 -3.24 -17.58 -9.46
CA PRO A 87 -2.70 -18.46 -10.51
C PRO A 87 -1.83 -19.61 -9.99
N ARG A 88 -1.16 -19.41 -8.86
CA ARG A 88 -0.33 -20.45 -8.21
C ARG A 88 -1.20 -21.46 -7.47
N PHE A 89 -2.21 -20.98 -6.75
CA PHE A 89 -3.15 -21.84 -6.04
C PHE A 89 -4.00 -22.70 -6.97
N GLU A 90 -4.50 -22.10 -8.06
CA GLU A 90 -5.46 -22.70 -8.98
C GLU A 90 -4.97 -22.57 -10.43
N PRO A 91 -3.96 -23.36 -10.83
CA PRO A 91 -3.36 -23.28 -12.17
C PRO A 91 -4.34 -23.69 -13.29
N GLN A 92 -5.40 -24.42 -12.98
CA GLN A 92 -6.50 -24.77 -13.86
C GLN A 92 -7.83 -24.66 -13.11
N PRO A 93 -8.95 -24.38 -13.78
CA PRO A 93 -10.26 -24.23 -13.14
C PRO A 93 -10.60 -25.41 -12.24
N GLY A 94 -10.78 -25.18 -10.93
CA GLY A 94 -11.13 -26.19 -9.94
C GLY A 94 -9.99 -27.13 -9.55
N VAL A 95 -8.78 -26.95 -10.06
CA VAL A 95 -7.60 -27.77 -9.72
C VAL A 95 -6.65 -26.94 -8.86
N TYR A 96 -6.57 -27.30 -7.60
CA TYR A 96 -5.73 -26.64 -6.61
C TYR A 96 -4.39 -27.35 -6.45
N ASP A 97 -3.29 -26.58 -6.43
CA ASP A 97 -1.93 -27.10 -6.30
C ASP A 97 -1.56 -27.28 -4.83
N PRO A 98 -1.33 -28.53 -4.35
CA PRO A 98 -0.90 -28.77 -2.98
C PRO A 98 0.45 -28.12 -2.62
N ALA A 99 1.35 -27.90 -3.59
CA ALA A 99 2.63 -27.27 -3.35
C ALA A 99 2.46 -25.76 -3.06
N ALA A 100 1.50 -25.10 -3.70
CA ALA A 100 1.15 -23.73 -3.39
C ALA A 100 0.61 -23.62 -1.96
N PHE A 101 -0.28 -24.52 -1.55
CA PHE A 101 -0.77 -24.55 -0.16
C PHE A 101 0.37 -24.72 0.84
N ALA A 102 1.27 -25.67 0.60
CA ALA A 102 2.41 -25.93 1.50
C ALA A 102 3.32 -24.69 1.62
N PHE A 103 3.58 -24.01 0.52
CA PHE A 103 4.38 -22.77 0.52
C PHE A 103 3.74 -21.69 1.40
N TYR A 104 2.46 -21.38 1.19
CA TYR A 104 1.81 -20.32 1.97
C TYR A 104 1.57 -20.71 3.43
N ASP A 105 1.42 -22.02 3.75
CA ASP A 105 1.42 -22.50 5.14
C ASP A 105 2.76 -22.21 5.81
N ASP A 106 3.85 -22.49 5.12
CA ASP A 106 5.19 -22.20 5.63
C ASP A 106 5.42 -20.69 5.80
N VAL A 107 4.91 -19.86 4.89
CA VAL A 107 4.97 -18.38 5.02
C VAL A 107 4.21 -17.91 6.26
N VAL A 108 2.97 -18.38 6.46
CA VAL A 108 2.16 -18.02 7.64
C VAL A 108 2.82 -18.49 8.92
N ALA A 109 3.28 -19.76 8.96
CA ALA A 109 3.97 -20.32 10.12
C ALA A 109 5.27 -19.55 10.45
N GLU A 110 6.03 -19.13 9.45
CA GLU A 110 7.24 -18.33 9.65
C GLU A 110 6.91 -16.95 10.24
N ILE A 111 5.87 -16.26 9.72
CA ILE A 111 5.39 -14.98 10.26
C ILE A 111 5.01 -15.14 11.73
N GLU A 112 4.20 -16.16 12.06
CA GLU A 112 3.75 -16.42 13.43
C GLU A 112 4.89 -16.82 14.36
N SER A 113 5.88 -17.57 13.86
CA SER A 113 7.06 -17.99 14.64
C SER A 113 7.89 -16.80 15.15
N HIS A 114 7.83 -15.67 14.45
CA HIS A 114 8.43 -14.42 14.84
C HIS A 114 7.50 -13.50 15.67
N GLY A 115 6.32 -13.99 16.06
CA GLY A 115 5.35 -13.24 16.87
C GLY A 115 4.56 -12.19 16.09
N MET A 116 4.68 -12.17 14.75
CA MET A 116 3.93 -11.27 13.89
C MET A 116 2.57 -11.87 13.51
N LYS A 117 1.65 -11.01 13.05
CA LYS A 117 0.35 -11.40 12.49
C LYS A 117 0.38 -11.28 10.97
N PRO A 118 -0.20 -12.26 10.24
CA PRO A 118 -0.35 -12.15 8.80
C PRO A 118 -1.43 -11.14 8.42
N MET A 119 -1.15 -10.27 7.44
CA MET A 119 -2.17 -9.53 6.70
C MET A 119 -2.20 -10.11 5.29
N ILE A 120 -3.28 -10.83 4.97
CA ILE A 120 -3.39 -11.62 3.73
C ILE A 120 -4.16 -10.85 2.68
N THR A 121 -3.53 -10.57 1.54
CA THR A 121 -4.16 -9.99 0.36
C THR A 121 -4.59 -11.09 -0.60
N LEU A 122 -5.90 -11.21 -0.85
CA LEU A 122 -6.45 -12.25 -1.73
C LEU A 122 -6.27 -11.96 -3.21
N SER A 123 -6.24 -10.67 -3.60
CA SER A 123 -5.99 -10.25 -4.98
C SER A 123 -5.17 -8.97 -5.02
N HIS A 124 -3.98 -9.06 -5.60
CA HIS A 124 -3.12 -7.91 -5.90
C HIS A 124 -3.00 -7.78 -7.42
N TRP A 125 -4.17 -7.57 -8.09
CA TRP A 125 -4.39 -7.36 -9.54
C TRP A 125 -4.12 -8.58 -10.42
N VAL A 126 -3.66 -9.68 -9.84
CA VAL A 126 -3.26 -10.87 -10.58
C VAL A 126 -4.36 -11.92 -10.53
N HIS A 127 -4.66 -12.49 -11.68
CA HIS A 127 -5.59 -13.61 -11.81
C HIS A 127 -5.08 -14.63 -12.84
N PRO A 128 -5.54 -15.90 -12.77
CA PRO A 128 -5.08 -16.94 -13.69
C PRO A 128 -5.37 -16.61 -15.16
N LYS A 129 -4.47 -17.01 -16.05
CA LYS A 129 -4.69 -16.87 -17.49
C LYS A 129 -5.98 -17.56 -17.94
N TRP A 130 -6.30 -18.73 -17.39
CA TRP A 130 -7.54 -19.42 -17.70
C TRP A 130 -8.79 -18.62 -17.34
N PHE A 131 -8.74 -17.79 -16.30
CA PHE A 131 -9.82 -16.88 -15.94
C PHE A 131 -10.00 -15.79 -17.02
N THR A 132 -8.89 -15.21 -17.51
CA THR A 132 -8.89 -14.29 -18.65
C THR A 132 -9.48 -14.97 -19.89
N ASP A 133 -9.05 -16.19 -20.23
CA ASP A 133 -9.51 -16.96 -21.40
C ASP A 133 -11.00 -17.28 -21.34
N GLN A 134 -11.59 -17.34 -20.14
CA GLN A 134 -13.03 -17.51 -19.92
C GLN A 134 -13.83 -16.20 -19.87
N GLY A 135 -13.20 -15.07 -20.23
CA GLY A 135 -13.82 -13.75 -20.28
C GLY A 135 -13.51 -12.86 -19.06
N GLY A 136 -12.66 -13.30 -18.14
CA GLY A 136 -12.21 -12.53 -16.99
C GLY A 136 -13.40 -11.98 -16.18
N TRP A 137 -13.27 -10.76 -15.70
CA TRP A 137 -14.35 -10.07 -14.98
C TRP A 137 -15.58 -9.77 -15.85
N GLY A 138 -15.50 -9.97 -17.17
CA GLY A 138 -16.64 -9.97 -18.09
C GLY A 138 -17.55 -11.21 -18.01
N SER A 139 -17.04 -12.34 -17.50
CA SER A 139 -17.76 -13.61 -17.39
C SER A 139 -18.84 -13.57 -16.31
N SER A 140 -20.00 -14.17 -16.55
CA SER A 140 -21.06 -14.34 -15.54
C SER A 140 -20.61 -15.21 -14.36
N LYS A 141 -19.55 -16.00 -14.52
CA LYS A 141 -18.97 -16.90 -13.49
C LYS A 141 -17.88 -16.24 -12.65
N ALA A 142 -17.44 -15.02 -13.00
CA ALA A 142 -16.27 -14.39 -12.41
C ALA A 142 -16.35 -14.28 -10.88
N ILE A 143 -17.51 -13.87 -10.36
CA ILE A 143 -17.71 -13.74 -8.90
C ILE A 143 -17.59 -15.11 -8.22
N ASP A 144 -18.31 -16.12 -8.74
CA ASP A 144 -18.32 -17.46 -8.15
C ASP A 144 -16.92 -18.10 -8.17
N GLN A 145 -16.16 -17.88 -9.24
CA GLN A 145 -14.78 -18.38 -9.36
C GLN A 145 -13.87 -17.73 -8.34
N PHE A 146 -13.92 -16.40 -8.20
CA PHE A 146 -13.11 -15.71 -7.19
C PHE A 146 -13.51 -16.08 -5.76
N VAL A 147 -14.80 -16.20 -5.47
CA VAL A 147 -15.29 -16.62 -4.15
C VAL A 147 -14.88 -18.06 -3.86
N ALA A 148 -14.88 -18.96 -4.84
CA ALA A 148 -14.45 -20.35 -4.68
C ALA A 148 -12.96 -20.42 -4.33
N PHE A 149 -12.10 -19.68 -5.04
CA PHE A 149 -10.68 -19.54 -4.69
C PHE A 149 -10.51 -18.97 -3.28
N SER A 150 -11.15 -17.82 -3.01
CA SER A 150 -11.05 -17.15 -1.70
C SER A 150 -11.47 -18.08 -0.57
N LYS A 151 -12.49 -18.91 -0.78
CA LYS A 151 -12.96 -19.89 0.21
C LYS A 151 -11.88 -20.90 0.58
N GLN A 152 -11.06 -21.36 -0.38
CA GLN A 152 -9.95 -22.29 -0.08
C GLN A 152 -8.93 -21.61 0.85
N VAL A 153 -8.55 -20.37 0.53
CA VAL A 153 -7.58 -19.62 1.32
C VAL A 153 -8.14 -19.28 2.71
N VAL A 154 -9.34 -18.72 2.77
CA VAL A 154 -9.97 -18.29 4.02
C VAL A 154 -10.22 -19.48 4.95
N THR A 155 -10.73 -20.61 4.44
CA THR A 155 -10.96 -21.82 5.26
C THR A 155 -9.65 -22.30 5.90
N ARG A 156 -8.51 -22.09 5.24
CA ARG A 156 -7.22 -22.56 5.74
C ARG A 156 -6.64 -21.66 6.83
N TYR A 157 -6.85 -20.34 6.76
CA TYR A 157 -6.19 -19.37 7.64
C TYR A 157 -7.15 -18.62 8.57
N ALA A 158 -8.47 -18.88 8.51
CA ALA A 158 -9.42 -18.31 9.46
C ALA A 158 -9.13 -18.77 10.89
N GLY A 159 -9.31 -17.87 11.85
CA GLY A 159 -9.06 -18.14 13.27
C GLY A 159 -7.58 -18.07 13.70
N GLN A 160 -6.66 -17.73 12.78
CA GLN A 160 -5.24 -17.54 13.07
C GLN A 160 -4.89 -16.06 13.36
N GLY A 161 -5.91 -15.20 13.52
CA GLY A 161 -5.72 -13.78 13.81
C GLY A 161 -5.24 -12.97 12.60
N ALA A 162 -5.50 -13.44 11.39
CA ALA A 162 -5.16 -12.75 10.16
C ALA A 162 -6.05 -11.52 9.94
N THR A 163 -5.44 -10.44 9.42
CA THR A 163 -6.16 -9.31 8.81
C THR A 163 -6.27 -9.56 7.31
N TRP A 164 -7.41 -9.21 6.71
CA TRP A 164 -7.70 -9.56 5.32
C TRP A 164 -7.86 -8.35 4.44
N ILE A 165 -7.16 -8.35 3.31
CA ILE A 165 -7.37 -7.46 2.18
C ILE A 165 -7.92 -8.28 1.02
N THR A 166 -9.14 -8.02 0.61
CA THR A 166 -9.76 -8.81 -0.47
C THR A 166 -9.23 -8.43 -1.84
N PHE A 167 -9.18 -7.12 -2.12
CA PHE A 167 -8.61 -6.54 -3.33
C PHE A 167 -7.70 -5.38 -2.98
N ASN A 168 -6.49 -5.43 -3.51
CA ASN A 168 -5.60 -4.28 -3.50
C ASN A 168 -6.06 -3.27 -4.54
N GLU A 169 -6.24 -2.01 -4.14
CA GLU A 169 -6.46 -0.86 -5.01
C GLU A 169 -7.36 -1.14 -6.24
N PRO A 170 -8.67 -1.41 -6.05
CA PRO A 170 -9.57 -1.83 -7.15
C PRO A 170 -9.59 -0.91 -8.35
N PHE A 171 -9.37 0.40 -8.15
CA PHE A 171 -9.32 1.37 -9.25
C PHE A 171 -8.03 1.24 -10.05
N ILE A 172 -6.89 1.06 -9.40
CA ILE A 172 -5.61 0.85 -10.07
C ILE A 172 -5.66 -0.47 -10.84
N TYR A 173 -6.29 -1.50 -10.28
CA TYR A 173 -6.55 -2.74 -11.01
C TYR A 173 -7.36 -2.49 -12.29
N LEU A 174 -8.47 -1.75 -12.23
CA LEU A 174 -9.26 -1.37 -13.41
C LEU A 174 -8.41 -0.59 -14.43
N GLN A 175 -7.65 0.40 -13.97
CA GLN A 175 -6.77 1.21 -14.84
C GLN A 175 -5.73 0.34 -15.54
N HIS A 176 -5.11 -0.58 -14.80
CA HIS A 176 -4.11 -1.50 -15.35
C HIS A 176 -4.71 -2.43 -16.43
N GLU A 177 -5.85 -3.06 -16.15
CA GLU A 177 -6.57 -3.90 -17.12
C GLU A 177 -6.95 -3.10 -18.39
N LEU A 178 -7.35 -1.84 -18.26
CA LEU A 178 -7.65 -0.98 -19.41
C LEU A 178 -6.40 -0.66 -20.24
N THR A 179 -5.27 -0.41 -19.61
CA THR A 179 -4.01 -0.02 -20.29
C THR A 179 -3.29 -1.20 -20.93
N GLU A 180 -3.39 -2.38 -20.35
CA GLU A 180 -2.72 -3.59 -20.86
C GLU A 180 -3.58 -4.39 -21.87
N GLY A 181 -4.76 -3.89 -22.21
CA GLY A 181 -5.55 -4.39 -23.30
C GLY A 181 -6.50 -5.54 -22.94
N ALA A 182 -6.96 -5.58 -21.70
CA ALA A 182 -8.05 -6.47 -21.32
C ALA A 182 -9.31 -6.22 -22.19
N SER A 183 -10.14 -7.25 -22.35
CA SER A 183 -11.37 -7.16 -23.11
C SER A 183 -12.26 -6.01 -22.61
N PRO A 184 -12.85 -5.17 -23.51
CA PRO A 184 -13.79 -4.13 -23.12
C PRO A 184 -14.96 -4.63 -22.27
N PHE A 185 -15.42 -5.87 -22.49
CA PHE A 185 -16.44 -6.52 -21.67
C PHE A 185 -15.92 -6.79 -20.25
N SER A 186 -14.69 -7.26 -20.12
CA SER A 186 -14.06 -7.49 -18.80
C SER A 186 -14.01 -6.18 -18.02
N THR A 187 -13.47 -5.13 -18.59
CA THR A 187 -13.30 -3.84 -17.94
C THR A 187 -14.59 -3.12 -17.61
N LEU A 188 -15.62 -3.24 -18.46
CA LEU A 188 -16.94 -2.65 -18.21
C LEU A 188 -17.62 -3.21 -16.95
N PHE A 189 -17.52 -4.53 -16.75
CA PHE A 189 -18.18 -5.20 -15.62
C PHE A 189 -17.29 -5.30 -14.37
N LEU A 190 -15.98 -5.08 -14.51
CA LEU A 190 -15.01 -5.23 -13.43
C LEU A 190 -15.41 -4.48 -12.15
N PRO A 191 -15.75 -3.17 -12.17
CA PRO A 191 -16.05 -2.45 -10.93
C PRO A 191 -17.20 -3.07 -10.13
N SER A 192 -18.33 -3.32 -10.79
CA SER A 192 -19.51 -3.88 -10.13
C SER A 192 -19.29 -5.30 -9.61
N ARG A 193 -18.44 -6.09 -10.30
CA ARG A 193 -18.13 -7.46 -9.91
C ARG A 193 -17.10 -7.53 -8.81
N LEU A 194 -16.09 -6.65 -8.80
CA LEU A 194 -15.16 -6.54 -7.67
C LEU A 194 -15.92 -6.21 -6.38
N VAL A 195 -16.84 -5.24 -6.42
CA VAL A 195 -17.67 -4.90 -5.25
C VAL A 195 -18.49 -6.10 -4.77
N LYS A 196 -19.15 -6.82 -5.67
CA LYS A 196 -19.95 -8.00 -5.31
C LYS A 196 -19.10 -9.15 -4.79
N ALA A 197 -17.96 -9.41 -5.43
CA ALA A 197 -17.03 -10.45 -5.00
C ALA A 197 -16.43 -10.11 -3.64
N HIS A 198 -16.01 -8.87 -3.44
CA HIS A 198 -15.53 -8.37 -2.14
C HIS A 198 -16.56 -8.60 -1.04
N ASN A 199 -17.81 -8.16 -1.25
CA ASN A 199 -18.86 -8.30 -0.24
C ASN A 199 -19.19 -9.76 0.07
N ALA A 200 -19.15 -10.64 -0.93
CA ALA A 200 -19.36 -12.08 -0.73
C ALA A 200 -18.21 -12.72 0.07
N VAL A 201 -16.96 -12.30 -0.21
CA VAL A 201 -15.78 -12.78 0.52
C VAL A 201 -15.72 -12.19 1.93
N TYR A 202 -16.12 -10.92 2.11
CA TYR A 202 -16.27 -10.30 3.44
C TYR A 202 -17.22 -11.13 4.31
N ASP A 203 -18.41 -11.46 3.79
CA ASP A 203 -19.39 -12.27 4.53
C ASP A 203 -18.87 -13.68 4.81
N LEU A 204 -18.15 -14.30 3.87
CA LEU A 204 -17.51 -15.58 4.05
C LEU A 204 -16.45 -15.56 5.16
N ILE A 205 -15.60 -14.55 5.19
CA ILE A 205 -14.56 -14.41 6.22
C ILE A 205 -15.23 -14.30 7.59
N HIS A 206 -16.21 -13.41 7.76
CA HIS A 206 -16.90 -13.23 9.04
C HIS A 206 -17.76 -14.45 9.45
N GLN A 207 -18.19 -15.27 8.50
CA GLN A 207 -18.84 -16.54 8.80
C GLN A 207 -17.87 -17.56 9.40
N LEU A 208 -16.61 -17.58 8.92
CA LEU A 208 -15.59 -18.55 9.36
C LEU A 208 -14.76 -18.02 10.54
N ASP A 209 -14.59 -16.71 10.61
CA ASP A 209 -13.83 -15.98 11.64
C ASP A 209 -14.54 -14.66 11.98
N PRO A 210 -15.51 -14.69 12.92
CA PRO A 210 -16.30 -13.51 13.28
C PRO A 210 -15.49 -12.35 13.85
N GLY A 211 -14.29 -12.60 14.35
CA GLY A 211 -13.39 -11.58 14.91
C GLY A 211 -12.39 -11.00 13.93
N ALA A 212 -12.38 -11.47 12.69
CA ALA A 212 -11.43 -11.00 11.68
C ALA A 212 -11.66 -9.54 11.29
N MET A 213 -10.58 -8.85 10.96
CA MET A 213 -10.61 -7.51 10.36
C MET A 213 -10.47 -7.62 8.84
N VAL A 214 -11.47 -7.13 8.11
CA VAL A 214 -11.55 -7.28 6.65
C VAL A 214 -11.75 -5.92 5.97
N SER A 215 -10.96 -5.66 4.93
CA SER A 215 -11.12 -4.47 4.09
C SER A 215 -10.69 -4.72 2.64
N SER A 216 -10.79 -3.69 1.83
CA SER A 216 -10.07 -3.48 0.58
C SER A 216 -9.35 -2.15 0.72
N ASN A 217 -8.06 -2.08 0.41
CA ASN A 217 -7.33 -0.82 0.43
C ASN A 217 -7.53 -0.03 -0.86
N VAL A 218 -7.42 1.28 -0.77
CA VAL A 218 -7.59 2.19 -1.91
C VAL A 218 -6.36 3.06 -2.09
N ALA A 219 -5.91 3.21 -3.33
CA ALA A 219 -4.92 4.21 -3.70
C ALA A 219 -5.50 5.60 -3.46
N TYR A 220 -4.82 6.42 -2.66
CA TYR A 220 -5.18 7.82 -2.54
C TYR A 220 -4.67 8.61 -3.74
N ILE A 221 -5.57 9.12 -4.57
CA ILE A 221 -5.24 9.98 -5.71
C ILE A 221 -5.92 11.32 -5.49
N PRO A 222 -5.14 12.39 -5.19
CA PRO A 222 -5.68 13.70 -4.87
C PRO A 222 -6.64 14.23 -5.92
N GLY A 223 -7.86 14.64 -5.50
CA GLY A 223 -8.90 15.22 -6.35
C GLY A 223 -9.71 14.20 -7.17
N VAL A 224 -9.33 12.92 -7.18
CA VAL A 224 -10.05 11.83 -7.87
C VAL A 224 -10.84 10.96 -6.89
N GLU A 225 -10.51 11.02 -5.60
CA GLU A 225 -11.12 10.23 -4.53
C GLU A 225 -12.67 10.26 -4.50
N PRO A 226 -13.41 11.36 -4.84
CA PRO A 226 -14.87 11.29 -4.83
C PRO A 226 -15.44 10.31 -5.86
N VAL A 227 -14.74 10.14 -7.01
CA VAL A 227 -15.14 9.19 -8.05
C VAL A 227 -14.80 7.77 -7.61
N LEU A 228 -13.61 7.58 -7.03
CA LEU A 228 -13.16 6.28 -6.55
C LEU A 228 -14.06 5.76 -5.44
N ASP A 229 -14.40 6.62 -4.49
CA ASP A 229 -15.31 6.28 -3.40
C ASP A 229 -16.71 5.94 -3.90
N ALA A 230 -17.22 6.69 -4.89
CA ALA A 230 -18.54 6.44 -5.47
C ALA A 230 -18.63 5.11 -6.25
N VAL A 231 -17.52 4.67 -6.85
CA VAL A 231 -17.48 3.45 -7.64
C VAL A 231 -17.20 2.21 -6.79
N PHE A 232 -16.33 2.33 -5.79
CA PHE A 232 -15.85 1.20 -5.00
C PHE A 232 -16.16 1.35 -3.50
N LEU A 233 -15.50 2.28 -2.83
CA LEU A 233 -15.42 2.34 -1.38
C LEU A 233 -16.79 2.45 -0.68
N ASN A 234 -17.73 3.22 -1.24
CA ASN A 234 -19.06 3.39 -0.67
C ASN A 234 -19.93 2.11 -0.74
N HIS A 235 -19.56 1.16 -1.60
CA HIS A 235 -20.32 -0.07 -1.83
C HIS A 235 -19.66 -1.31 -1.24
N MET A 236 -18.41 -1.20 -0.80
CA MET A 236 -17.66 -2.28 -0.17
C MET A 236 -17.88 -2.30 1.34
N LYS A 237 -18.22 -3.46 1.90
CA LYS A 237 -18.22 -3.73 3.34
C LYS A 237 -16.80 -3.64 3.88
N LYS A 238 -16.62 -3.16 5.11
CA LYS A 238 -15.28 -3.00 5.68
C LYS A 238 -15.32 -2.78 7.18
N ASP A 239 -14.32 -3.29 7.88
CA ASP A 239 -14.14 -3.10 9.33
C ASP A 239 -13.17 -1.96 9.61
N PHE A 240 -12.35 -1.60 8.64
CA PHE A 240 -11.44 -0.46 8.67
C PHE A 240 -11.27 0.14 7.28
N LEU A 241 -10.80 1.37 7.19
CA LEU A 241 -10.38 2.00 5.94
C LEU A 241 -8.91 1.69 5.68
N GLY A 242 -8.64 0.88 4.65
CA GLY A 242 -7.30 0.67 4.13
C GLY A 242 -6.94 1.77 3.14
N ILE A 243 -5.83 2.46 3.35
CA ILE A 243 -5.37 3.56 2.50
C ILE A 243 -3.93 3.30 2.08
N ASP A 244 -3.67 3.46 0.78
CA ASP A 244 -2.33 3.49 0.22
C ASP A 244 -2.00 4.92 -0.18
N TYR A 245 -0.97 5.47 0.46
CA TYR A 245 -0.55 6.84 0.24
C TYR A 245 0.91 6.90 -0.21
N TYR A 246 1.14 7.43 -1.39
CA TYR A 246 2.50 7.58 -1.93
C TYR A 246 2.82 9.02 -2.29
N TYR A 247 1.88 9.73 -2.94
CA TYR A 247 2.14 11.01 -3.55
C TYR A 247 0.96 11.96 -3.34
N GLY A 248 1.27 13.14 -2.83
CA GLY A 248 0.35 14.27 -2.83
C GLY A 248 0.44 15.05 -4.13
N ALA A 249 -0.53 15.90 -4.39
CA ALA A 249 -0.52 16.84 -5.50
C ALA A 249 -0.48 18.28 -5.01
N ALA A 250 0.47 19.05 -5.54
CA ALA A 250 0.64 20.46 -5.22
C ALA A 250 0.98 21.26 -6.49
N LEU A 251 0.71 22.58 -6.49
CA LEU A 251 0.95 23.44 -7.66
C LEU A 251 2.43 23.53 -8.06
N ASP A 252 3.34 23.36 -7.11
CA ASP A 252 4.78 23.34 -7.34
C ASP A 252 5.35 21.95 -7.67
N ASN A 253 4.46 20.94 -7.84
CA ASN A 253 4.84 19.59 -8.27
C ASN A 253 4.06 19.12 -9.52
N PRO A 254 4.08 19.88 -10.63
CA PRO A 254 3.29 19.56 -11.83
C PRO A 254 3.78 18.30 -12.55
N THR A 255 5.02 17.86 -12.27
CA THR A 255 5.62 16.69 -12.92
C THR A 255 5.08 15.36 -12.36
N ALA A 256 4.41 15.38 -11.22
CA ALA A 256 3.88 14.18 -10.58
C ALA A 256 2.98 13.36 -11.52
N LEU A 257 2.06 14.03 -12.23
CA LEU A 257 1.14 13.38 -13.15
C LEU A 257 1.87 12.65 -14.30
N TYR A 258 2.85 13.31 -14.92
CA TYR A 258 3.61 12.71 -16.03
C TYR A 258 4.48 11.55 -15.56
N ALA A 259 5.10 11.68 -14.40
CA ALA A 259 5.91 10.63 -13.82
C ALA A 259 5.07 9.42 -13.42
N PHE A 260 3.85 9.63 -12.92
CA PHE A 260 2.89 8.58 -12.60
C PHE A 260 2.48 7.80 -13.86
N ILE A 261 2.07 8.49 -14.93
CA ILE A 261 1.68 7.86 -16.21
C ILE A 261 2.85 7.06 -16.81
N GLY A 262 4.09 7.56 -16.67
CA GLY A 262 5.31 6.90 -17.16
C GLY A 262 5.93 5.89 -16.21
N ALA A 263 5.27 5.51 -15.11
CA ALA A 263 5.80 4.65 -14.04
C ALA A 263 7.18 5.09 -13.51
N GLN A 264 7.49 6.39 -13.59
CA GLN A 264 8.77 6.96 -13.14
C GLN A 264 8.66 7.48 -11.70
N PHE A 265 8.20 6.64 -10.79
CA PHE A 265 7.86 6.98 -9.41
C PHE A 265 9.00 7.67 -8.65
N TRP A 266 10.27 7.31 -8.96
CA TRP A 266 11.45 7.97 -8.37
C TRP A 266 11.61 9.46 -8.74
N LYS A 267 10.85 9.96 -9.71
CA LYS A 267 10.82 11.39 -10.09
C LYS A 267 9.73 12.19 -9.40
N ILE A 268 8.77 11.51 -8.77
CA ILE A 268 7.68 12.18 -8.06
C ILE A 268 8.23 12.62 -6.70
N ARG A 269 8.15 13.91 -6.41
CA ARG A 269 8.55 14.44 -5.11
C ARG A 269 7.57 13.95 -4.05
N PRO A 270 8.06 13.39 -2.92
CA PRO A 270 7.22 13.08 -1.78
C PRO A 270 6.50 14.33 -1.24
N ALA A 271 5.28 14.14 -0.78
CA ALA A 271 4.45 15.19 -0.18
C ALA A 271 3.83 14.67 1.13
N PRO A 272 4.63 14.55 2.21
CA PRO A 272 4.17 13.94 3.46
C PRO A 272 2.97 14.64 4.08
N GLU A 273 2.87 15.96 3.91
CA GLU A 273 1.72 16.75 4.41
C GLU A 273 0.38 16.34 3.79
N GLY A 274 0.41 15.80 2.57
CA GLY A 274 -0.78 15.30 1.90
C GLY A 274 -1.41 14.12 2.63
N LEU A 275 -0.60 13.30 3.30
CA LEU A 275 -1.09 12.21 4.13
C LEU A 275 -2.02 12.70 5.24
N TYR A 276 -1.64 13.78 5.94
CA TYR A 276 -2.51 14.40 6.95
C TYR A 276 -3.87 14.78 6.39
N TYR A 277 -3.89 15.40 5.20
CA TYR A 277 -5.15 15.81 4.58
C TYR A 277 -5.99 14.63 4.12
N ALA A 278 -5.37 13.59 3.55
CA ALA A 278 -6.02 12.36 3.15
C ALA A 278 -6.71 11.69 4.36
N LEU A 279 -5.99 11.54 5.47
CA LEU A 279 -6.51 10.96 6.71
C LEU A 279 -7.68 11.76 7.28
N LYS A 280 -7.57 13.09 7.33
CA LYS A 280 -8.66 13.97 7.78
C LYS A 280 -9.87 13.91 6.84
N LEU A 281 -9.66 13.76 5.52
CA LEU A 281 -10.72 13.64 4.53
C LEU A 281 -11.50 12.35 4.76
N TYR A 282 -10.82 11.23 4.85
CA TYR A 282 -11.47 9.92 5.01
C TYR A 282 -12.13 9.76 6.38
N HIS A 283 -11.53 10.27 7.44
CA HIS A 283 -12.19 10.29 8.75
C HIS A 283 -13.50 11.11 8.75
N ARG A 284 -13.55 12.25 8.04
CA ARG A 284 -14.81 13.00 7.88
C ARG A 284 -15.87 12.25 7.07
N ARG A 285 -15.46 11.45 6.07
CA ARG A 285 -16.40 10.67 5.24
C ARG A 285 -16.90 9.41 5.93
N PHE A 286 -16.06 8.81 6.73
CA PHE A 286 -16.31 7.54 7.42
C PHE A 286 -15.92 7.66 8.90
N PRO A 287 -16.65 8.46 9.69
CA PRO A 287 -16.24 8.84 11.06
C PRO A 287 -16.19 7.65 12.04
N ASP A 288 -16.95 6.59 11.76
CA ASP A 288 -17.06 5.41 12.63
C ASP A 288 -16.03 4.32 12.32
N LEU A 289 -15.21 4.50 11.27
CA LEU A 289 -14.23 3.49 10.86
C LEU A 289 -12.81 3.90 11.28
N PRO A 290 -12.06 2.97 11.88
CA PRO A 290 -10.64 3.18 12.07
C PRO A 290 -9.90 3.14 10.72
N ILE A 291 -8.71 3.73 10.68
CA ILE A 291 -7.90 3.84 9.46
C ILE A 291 -6.59 3.09 9.62
N TRP A 292 -6.22 2.33 8.60
CA TRP A 292 -4.92 1.67 8.46
C TRP A 292 -4.22 2.17 7.19
N ILE A 293 -3.02 2.68 7.31
CA ILE A 293 -2.17 2.90 6.13
C ILE A 293 -1.61 1.53 5.72
N VAL A 294 -2.20 0.95 4.67
CA VAL A 294 -1.86 -0.39 4.21
C VAL A 294 -0.61 -0.38 3.35
N GLU A 295 -0.32 0.75 2.69
CA GLU A 295 0.92 0.98 1.96
C GLU A 295 1.35 2.45 2.03
N ASN A 296 2.65 2.66 2.32
CA ASN A 296 3.34 3.93 2.15
C ASN A 296 4.82 3.67 1.94
N GLY A 297 5.45 4.33 0.97
CA GLY A 297 6.84 4.10 0.65
C GLY A 297 7.40 5.10 -0.35
N MET A 298 8.69 5.03 -0.61
CA MET A 298 9.40 5.95 -1.51
C MET A 298 10.25 5.19 -2.53
N ALA A 299 9.97 5.43 -3.81
CA ALA A 299 10.80 4.90 -4.89
C ALA A 299 12.13 5.63 -5.01
N THR A 300 13.19 4.85 -5.25
CA THR A 300 14.50 5.35 -5.69
C THR A 300 14.83 4.86 -7.10
N ASP A 301 15.68 5.57 -7.85
CA ASP A 301 16.15 5.18 -9.18
C ASP A 301 17.27 4.13 -9.06
N ASN A 302 16.98 2.86 -9.31
CA ASN A 302 17.94 1.76 -9.15
C ASN A 302 18.66 1.76 -7.78
N GLY A 303 17.92 2.07 -6.72
CA GLY A 303 18.49 2.09 -5.36
C GLY A 303 19.42 3.28 -5.06
N LYS A 304 19.52 4.28 -5.94
CA LYS A 304 20.36 5.46 -5.69
C LYS A 304 19.81 6.29 -4.54
N THR A 305 20.65 6.50 -3.53
CA THR A 305 20.31 7.30 -2.34
C THR A 305 21.48 8.25 -1.98
N PRO A 306 21.20 9.51 -1.60
CA PRO A 306 19.88 10.15 -1.67
C PRO A 306 19.33 10.20 -3.10
N ARG A 307 18.02 10.41 -3.24
CA ARG A 307 17.37 10.64 -4.54
C ARG A 307 17.94 11.89 -5.23
N ALA A 308 17.60 12.09 -6.52
CA ALA A 308 18.03 13.27 -7.26
C ALA A 308 17.54 14.60 -6.64
N ASP A 309 16.43 14.59 -5.89
CA ASP A 309 15.91 15.72 -5.12
C ASP A 309 16.53 15.86 -3.72
N GLY A 310 17.52 15.03 -3.38
CA GLY A 310 18.23 15.02 -2.11
C GLY A 310 17.49 14.30 -0.96
N ILE A 311 16.30 13.76 -1.20
CA ILE A 311 15.49 13.12 -0.16
C ILE A 311 15.98 11.68 0.08
N THR A 312 16.13 11.32 1.35
CA THR A 312 16.47 9.96 1.81
C THR A 312 15.21 9.20 2.22
N ARG A 313 15.32 7.88 2.34
CA ARG A 313 14.23 7.03 2.83
C ARG A 313 13.92 7.30 4.30
N SER A 314 14.95 7.60 5.08
CA SER A 314 14.83 8.04 6.47
C SER A 314 13.98 9.31 6.61
N GLN A 315 14.27 10.35 5.82
CA GLN A 315 13.48 11.59 5.83
C GLN A 315 12.02 11.35 5.40
N HIS A 316 11.82 10.53 4.36
CA HIS A 316 10.48 10.15 3.91
C HIS A 316 9.67 9.49 5.02
N LEU A 317 10.24 8.47 5.69
CA LEU A 317 9.57 7.76 6.78
C LEU A 317 9.16 8.71 7.91
N ARG A 318 10.13 9.44 8.47
CA ARG A 318 9.86 10.33 9.61
C ARG A 318 8.81 11.37 9.27
N ASP A 319 8.93 12.03 8.12
CA ASP A 319 7.98 13.09 7.76
C ASP A 319 6.56 12.55 7.56
N HIS A 320 6.39 11.32 6.99
CA HIS A 320 5.07 10.70 6.87
C HIS A 320 4.50 10.30 8.23
N ILE A 321 5.33 9.73 9.11
CA ILE A 321 4.90 9.38 10.47
C ILE A 321 4.54 10.62 11.27
N TYR A 322 5.33 11.70 11.16
CA TYR A 322 4.98 12.99 11.75
C TYR A 322 3.57 13.44 11.36
N TYR A 323 3.26 13.45 10.07
CA TYR A 323 1.94 13.89 9.60
C TYR A 323 0.81 12.92 9.96
N MET A 324 1.09 11.64 10.08
CA MET A 324 0.16 10.66 10.65
C MET A 324 -0.12 10.96 12.12
N GLN A 325 0.91 11.19 12.96
CA GLN A 325 0.76 11.55 14.37
C GLN A 325 0.01 12.88 14.55
N ARG A 326 0.20 13.84 13.65
CA ARG A 326 -0.61 15.07 13.60
C ARG A 326 -2.08 14.78 13.36
N ALA A 327 -2.40 13.84 12.47
CA ALA A 327 -3.80 13.43 12.26
C ALA A 327 -4.38 12.71 13.48
N ILE A 328 -3.59 11.87 14.16
CA ILE A 328 -3.96 11.22 15.43
C ILE A 328 -4.25 12.28 16.51
N ALA A 329 -3.38 13.27 16.66
CA ALA A 329 -3.59 14.38 17.61
C ALA A 329 -4.90 15.15 17.37
N ASP A 330 -5.33 15.20 16.10
CA ASP A 330 -6.58 15.82 15.68
C ASP A 330 -7.78 14.84 15.67
N GLY A 331 -7.66 13.68 16.32
CA GLY A 331 -8.72 12.73 16.58
C GLY A 331 -8.99 11.72 15.47
N VAL A 332 -8.07 11.53 14.50
CA VAL A 332 -8.20 10.46 13.50
C VAL A 332 -7.89 9.10 14.15
N PRO A 333 -8.80 8.12 14.10
CA PRO A 333 -8.63 6.81 14.75
C PRO A 333 -7.70 5.90 13.92
N MET A 334 -6.41 6.15 13.98
CA MET A 334 -5.40 5.32 13.33
C MET A 334 -5.15 4.04 14.11
N ILE A 335 -5.12 2.89 13.41
CA ILE A 335 -4.87 1.57 14.02
C ILE A 335 -3.64 0.88 13.46
N GLY A 336 -3.05 1.35 12.35
CA GLY A 336 -1.86 0.70 11.81
C GLY A 336 -1.21 1.45 10.65
N TYR A 337 0.03 1.05 10.38
CA TYR A 337 0.85 1.54 9.27
C TYR A 337 1.76 0.43 8.76
N ASN A 338 1.72 0.15 7.46
CA ASN A 338 2.65 -0.74 6.79
C ASN A 338 3.53 0.04 5.81
N TYR A 339 4.84 -0.24 5.85
CA TYR A 339 5.77 0.27 4.87
C TYR A 339 5.75 -0.60 3.60
N TRP A 340 5.66 0.03 2.43
CA TRP A 340 5.85 -0.60 1.12
C TRP A 340 7.25 -0.30 0.60
N SER A 341 8.13 -1.25 0.53
CA SER A 341 8.00 -2.70 0.72
C SER A 341 9.17 -3.24 1.54
N ILE A 342 9.08 -4.48 2.00
CA ILE A 342 10.18 -5.10 2.77
C ILE A 342 11.46 -5.19 1.91
N THR A 343 11.35 -5.68 0.67
CA THR A 343 12.41 -5.72 -0.32
C THR A 343 12.02 -4.91 -1.56
N ASP A 344 12.99 -4.54 -2.39
CA ASP A 344 12.68 -4.17 -3.78
C ASP A 344 11.95 -5.32 -4.46
N ASN A 345 11.17 -5.01 -5.50
CA ASN A 345 10.35 -5.98 -6.20
C ASN A 345 10.17 -5.58 -7.67
N TYR A 346 9.37 -6.34 -8.42
CA TYR A 346 9.05 -6.06 -9.81
C TYR A 346 7.92 -5.03 -9.89
N GLU A 347 8.28 -3.76 -10.15
CA GLU A 347 7.33 -2.63 -10.13
C GLU A 347 6.92 -2.22 -11.54
N TRP A 348 5.66 -2.50 -11.92
CA TRP A 348 5.08 -2.06 -13.20
C TRP A 348 5.90 -2.47 -14.42
N GLY A 349 6.42 -3.69 -14.40
CA GLY A 349 7.20 -4.23 -15.51
C GLY A 349 8.67 -3.85 -15.50
N SER A 350 9.23 -3.42 -14.36
CA SER A 350 10.63 -3.02 -14.24
C SER A 350 11.18 -3.24 -12.82
N TYR A 351 12.50 -3.42 -12.71
CA TYR A 351 13.25 -3.41 -11.45
C TYR A 351 13.87 -2.05 -11.12
N ARG A 352 13.62 -1.03 -11.96
CA ARG A 352 14.20 0.29 -11.78
C ARG A 352 13.61 1.08 -10.60
N PRO A 353 12.28 1.11 -10.39
CA PRO A 353 11.72 1.69 -9.17
C PRO A 353 12.01 0.77 -7.98
N ARG A 354 12.71 1.28 -6.96
CA ARG A 354 13.07 0.48 -5.79
C ARG A 354 12.48 1.11 -4.53
N PHE A 355 11.59 0.37 -3.88
CA PHE A 355 10.86 0.79 -2.68
C PHE A 355 11.36 0.13 -1.39
N GLY A 356 12.13 -0.94 -1.50
CA GLY A 356 12.51 -1.81 -0.39
C GLY A 356 13.19 -1.12 0.77
N LEU A 357 12.86 -1.54 1.99
CA LEU A 357 13.72 -1.30 3.16
C LEU A 357 15.06 -2.02 3.00
N TRP A 358 15.03 -3.22 2.45
CA TRP A 358 16.22 -3.91 1.94
C TRP A 358 16.24 -3.79 0.42
N THR A 359 17.27 -3.13 -0.11
CA THR A 359 17.43 -3.04 -1.57
C THR A 359 17.99 -4.35 -2.12
N VAL A 360 17.43 -4.77 -3.28
CA VAL A 360 17.81 -5.99 -4.00
C VAL A 360 18.06 -5.63 -5.46
N ASP A 361 19.23 -5.96 -5.97
CA ASP A 361 19.55 -5.76 -7.38
C ASP A 361 19.17 -6.99 -8.20
N ALA A 362 17.89 -7.16 -8.49
CA ALA A 362 17.39 -8.31 -9.26
C ALA A 362 17.89 -8.33 -10.72
N ALA A 363 18.31 -7.18 -11.26
CA ALA A 363 18.77 -7.07 -12.63
C ALA A 363 20.24 -7.52 -12.81
N THR A 364 21.12 -7.28 -11.84
CA THR A 364 22.57 -7.50 -12.02
C THR A 364 23.23 -8.35 -10.94
N ASP A 365 22.59 -8.56 -9.78
CA ASP A 365 23.11 -9.42 -8.71
C ASP A 365 22.43 -10.79 -8.72
N PRO A 366 23.06 -11.85 -9.27
CA PRO A 366 22.47 -13.18 -9.31
C PRO A 366 22.29 -13.81 -7.92
N THR A 367 22.92 -13.25 -6.88
CA THR A 367 22.76 -13.71 -5.51
C THR A 367 21.55 -13.09 -4.81
N LEU A 368 20.94 -12.08 -5.43
CA LEU A 368 19.78 -11.34 -4.90
C LEU A 368 20.00 -10.89 -3.44
N THR A 369 21.18 -10.36 -3.15
CA THR A 369 21.56 -9.97 -1.79
C THR A 369 20.66 -8.87 -1.26
N ARG A 370 20.07 -9.07 -0.06
CA ARG A 370 19.29 -8.07 0.66
C ARG A 370 20.23 -7.12 1.38
N LYS A 371 20.26 -5.85 0.98
CA LYS A 371 21.12 -4.82 1.61
C LYS A 371 20.24 -3.80 2.32
N PRO A 372 20.41 -3.60 3.65
CA PRO A 372 19.59 -2.63 4.38
C PRO A 372 19.84 -1.21 3.86
N THR A 373 18.76 -0.44 3.70
CA THR A 373 18.81 1.00 3.42
C THR A 373 18.85 1.81 4.72
N ASP A 374 19.00 3.13 4.62
CA ASP A 374 18.86 4.05 5.74
C ASP A 374 17.48 3.98 6.41
N GLY A 375 16.45 3.56 5.67
CA GLY A 375 15.11 3.35 6.17
C GLY A 375 14.99 2.28 7.25
N VAL A 376 15.85 1.25 7.23
CA VAL A 376 15.81 0.15 8.20
C VAL A 376 16.03 0.67 9.62
N ALA A 377 17.15 1.35 9.88
CA ALA A 377 17.45 1.88 11.20
C ALA A 377 16.41 2.92 11.67
N THR A 378 15.91 3.74 10.73
CA THR A 378 14.91 4.75 11.03
C THR A 378 13.56 4.13 11.39
N TYR A 379 13.12 3.11 10.65
CA TYR A 379 11.83 2.48 10.93
C TYR A 379 11.88 1.69 12.25
N THR A 380 13.00 1.03 12.54
CA THR A 380 13.23 0.38 13.84
C THR A 380 13.14 1.39 15.00
N ASP A 381 13.76 2.56 14.84
CA ASP A 381 13.72 3.61 15.88
C ASP A 381 12.30 4.17 16.07
N ILE A 382 11.57 4.44 14.98
CA ILE A 382 10.18 4.89 15.03
C ILE A 382 9.30 3.87 15.77
N ILE A 383 9.41 2.59 15.45
CA ILE A 383 8.62 1.51 16.08
C ILE A 383 8.95 1.42 17.58
N ALA A 384 10.23 1.41 17.94
CA ALA A 384 10.67 1.29 19.32
C ALA A 384 10.19 2.46 20.21
N ASN A 385 10.00 3.65 19.61
CA ASN A 385 9.56 4.86 20.33
C ASN A 385 8.05 5.14 20.18
N GLY A 386 7.31 4.33 19.43
CA GLY A 386 5.87 4.54 19.16
C GLY A 386 5.60 5.80 18.32
N GLY A 387 6.52 6.14 17.42
CA GLY A 387 6.43 7.30 16.53
C GLY A 387 7.67 8.18 16.54
N ASP A 388 7.55 9.36 15.94
CA ASP A 388 8.58 10.39 16.01
C ASP A 388 8.56 11.13 17.37
N PRO A 389 9.70 11.70 17.80
CA PRO A 389 9.78 12.51 19.02
C PRO A 389 8.79 13.69 18.98
N ALA A 390 8.32 14.09 20.17
CA ALA A 390 7.35 15.17 20.32
C ALA A 390 7.80 16.51 19.69
N ASP A 391 9.09 16.75 19.64
CA ASP A 391 9.72 17.95 19.08
C ASP A 391 10.24 17.78 17.64
N TYR A 392 9.90 16.66 16.97
CA TYR A 392 10.33 16.43 15.59
C TYR A 392 9.79 17.50 14.64
N VAL A 393 10.66 17.95 13.75
CA VAL A 393 10.33 18.94 12.71
C VAL A 393 10.51 18.32 11.34
N PRO A 394 9.46 18.25 10.49
CA PRO A 394 9.58 17.70 9.15
C PRO A 394 10.64 18.40 8.31
N THR A 395 11.39 17.63 7.56
CA THR A 395 12.50 18.11 6.73
C THR A 395 12.11 18.37 5.28
N ILE A 396 11.10 17.63 4.77
CA ILE A 396 10.55 17.82 3.43
C ILE A 396 9.54 18.96 3.48
N LYS A 397 9.84 20.03 2.73
CA LYS A 397 8.98 21.22 2.71
C LYS A 397 7.59 20.87 2.14
N PRO A 398 6.51 21.29 2.79
CA PRO A 398 5.16 21.16 2.25
C PRO A 398 5.05 21.77 0.85
N GLY A 399 4.28 21.13 -0.02
CA GLY A 399 3.97 21.62 -1.35
C GLY A 399 3.20 22.96 -1.30
N LEU A 400 3.38 23.77 -2.34
CA LEU A 400 2.63 25.01 -2.48
C LEU A 400 1.18 24.67 -2.90
N CYS A 401 0.20 25.05 -2.08
CA CYS A 401 -1.19 24.82 -2.39
C CYS A 401 -1.48 23.34 -2.68
N ASN A 402 -1.33 22.51 -1.69
CA ASN A 402 -1.75 21.11 -1.80
C ASN A 402 -3.23 21.05 -2.23
N ILE A 403 -3.55 20.23 -3.24
CA ILE A 403 -4.91 20.15 -3.84
C ILE A 403 -5.96 19.82 -2.77
N ASP A 404 -5.61 18.97 -1.81
CA ASP A 404 -6.53 18.54 -0.75
C ASP A 404 -6.83 19.63 0.28
N ASN A 405 -6.12 20.74 0.24
CA ASN A 405 -6.30 21.86 1.15
C ASN A 405 -6.23 23.23 0.46
N LEU A 406 -6.69 23.33 -0.77
CA LEU A 406 -6.69 24.61 -1.54
C LEU A 406 -7.34 25.77 -0.78
N ALA A 407 -8.41 25.52 -0.03
CA ALA A 407 -9.14 26.56 0.67
C ALA A 407 -8.37 27.22 1.83
N THR A 408 -7.47 26.48 2.49
CA THR A 408 -6.77 26.96 3.69
C THR A 408 -5.27 27.17 3.47
N SER A 409 -4.60 26.30 2.73
CA SER A 409 -3.15 26.40 2.53
C SER A 409 -2.77 27.42 1.45
N CYS A 410 -3.57 27.55 0.40
CA CYS A 410 -3.33 28.49 -0.69
C CYS A 410 -3.62 29.93 -0.30
N LEU A 411 -4.82 30.18 0.24
CA LEU A 411 -5.23 31.55 0.60
C LEU A 411 -4.36 32.13 1.70
N LYS A 412 -4.08 31.39 2.76
CA LYS A 412 -3.24 31.87 3.87
C LYS A 412 -1.81 32.17 3.42
N ARG A 413 -1.20 31.32 2.60
CA ARG A 413 0.17 31.55 2.10
C ARG A 413 0.25 32.65 1.05
N LEU A 414 -0.76 32.79 0.16
CA LEU A 414 -0.83 33.88 -0.83
C LEU A 414 -1.10 35.25 -0.20
N LEU A 415 -1.80 35.28 0.94
CA LEU A 415 -2.15 36.51 1.66
C LEU A 415 -1.15 36.81 2.79
N GLY A 416 -0.15 35.96 3.01
CA GLY A 416 0.82 36.16 4.09
C GLY A 416 0.24 36.03 5.50
N LEU A 417 -0.86 35.27 5.65
CA LEU A 417 -1.59 35.04 6.91
C LEU A 417 -1.17 33.76 7.62
#